data_960fa2f83ae03b95c15816a72b66ddf7
#
_entry.id   960fa2f83ae03b95c15816a72b66ddf7
#
_cell.length_a   1.000
_cell.length_b   1.000
_cell.length_c   1.000
_cell.angle_alpha   90.00
_cell.angle_beta   90.00
_cell.angle_gamma   90.00
#
_symmetry.space_group_name_H-M   'P 1'
#
loop_
_entity.id
_entity.type
_entity.pdbx_description
1 polymer ?
#
loop_
_entity_poly.entity_id
_entity_poly.type
_entity_poly.pdbx_seq_one_letter_code
_entity_poly.pdbx_strand_id
1 'polypeptide(L)'
;MTNFFDNQNILEIIWKWKKHLIVVGILALVVSVIFSSPMFIQPKFKSTARIYPSFNIYTFSDESESEQMLEFINSQDIKFRVIDAFNLSEVYKINKNDPMYQTYILAEFNDNVSFKKTEYETIEIRVMDADPKRACAMCDSIISFLDEKIRSVHRIKYQEVVNISSRDLKKLDHELDSIKMKMDVLRKDYKILDYESQAKEVTRGMVNVLSDQKKNTSGGKELQEWMKNLSEKGGEYALLADQQKTCLIQRDSIKIIHDQSVSNARKKINYGQRVQSPVPADKKAYPVRWLIMLTSTFAALFTALLVILVLENKKSA
;
A
#
# COMPACT_ATOMS: atom_id res chain seq x y z
N MET A 1 -17.55 33.12 58.10
CA MET A 1 -17.81 31.99 57.16
C MET A 1 -16.53 31.17 57.03
N THR A 2 -16.40 30.11 57.80
CA THR A 2 -15.28 29.21 57.71
C THR A 2 -15.36 28.52 56.32
N ASN A 3 -14.32 28.70 55.50
CA ASN A 3 -14.27 28.06 54.18
C ASN A 3 -14.30 26.55 54.37
N PHE A 4 -15.44 25.93 54.07
CA PHE A 4 -15.68 24.49 54.21
C PHE A 4 -14.68 23.64 53.44
N PHE A 5 -14.04 24.19 52.41
CA PHE A 5 -12.98 23.58 51.60
C PHE A 5 -11.56 23.96 52.06
N ASP A 6 -11.37 24.34 53.33
CA ASP A 6 -10.02 24.49 53.84
C ASP A 6 -9.38 23.09 54.01
N ASN A 7 -8.14 22.90 53.51
CA ASN A 7 -7.44 21.63 53.52
C ASN A 7 -7.32 20.99 54.92
N GLN A 8 -7.31 21.82 55.99
CA GLN A 8 -7.27 21.35 57.38
C GLN A 8 -8.60 20.68 57.78
N ASN A 9 -9.72 21.24 57.40
CA ASN A 9 -11.05 20.66 57.67
C ASN A 9 -11.26 19.33 56.94
N ILE A 10 -10.77 19.19 55.72
CA ILE A 10 -10.87 17.92 54.96
C ILE A 10 -10.07 16.81 55.62
N LEU A 11 -8.87 17.09 56.11
CA LEU A 11 -8.06 16.11 56.85
C LEU A 11 -8.72 15.66 58.17
N GLU A 12 -9.33 16.57 58.91
CA GLU A 12 -10.07 16.22 60.12
C GLU A 12 -11.29 15.33 59.83
N ILE A 13 -12.02 15.62 58.77
CA ILE A 13 -13.15 14.80 58.31
C ILE A 13 -12.68 13.40 57.92
N ILE A 14 -11.57 13.25 57.16
CA ILE A 14 -10.99 11.98 56.80
C ILE A 14 -10.60 11.20 58.07
N TRP A 15 -9.95 11.82 59.06
CA TRP A 15 -9.59 11.16 60.31
C TRP A 15 -10.82 10.73 61.14
N LYS A 16 -11.85 11.55 61.19
CA LYS A 16 -13.12 11.24 61.87
C LYS A 16 -13.81 10.03 61.23
N TRP A 17 -13.83 9.92 59.90
CA TRP A 17 -14.53 8.88 59.17
C TRP A 17 -13.62 7.74 58.69
N LYS A 18 -12.37 7.67 59.16
CA LYS A 18 -11.37 6.66 58.71
C LYS A 18 -11.85 5.26 58.75
N LYS A 19 -12.61 4.84 59.80
CA LYS A 19 -13.13 3.50 59.90
C LYS A 19 -14.09 3.15 58.76
N HIS A 20 -14.96 4.07 58.38
CA HIS A 20 -15.92 3.87 57.31
C HIS A 20 -15.20 3.85 55.96
N LEU A 21 -14.21 4.71 55.73
CA LEU A 21 -13.38 4.71 54.51
C LEU A 21 -12.60 3.42 54.36
N ILE A 22 -12.03 2.87 55.45
CA ILE A 22 -11.34 1.57 55.44
C ILE A 22 -12.31 0.46 55.05
N VAL A 23 -13.52 0.42 55.62
CA VAL A 23 -14.54 -0.59 55.29
C VAL A 23 -14.94 -0.49 53.80
N VAL A 24 -15.19 0.71 53.31
CA VAL A 24 -15.50 0.95 51.88
C VAL A 24 -14.34 0.49 50.97
N GLY A 25 -13.10 0.82 51.35
CA GLY A 25 -11.92 0.40 50.61
C GLY A 25 -11.76 -1.15 50.52
N ILE A 26 -11.93 -1.82 51.66
CA ILE A 26 -11.86 -3.28 51.73
C ILE A 26 -13.00 -3.91 50.88
N LEU A 27 -14.21 -3.41 51.00
CA LEU A 27 -15.38 -3.88 50.27
C LEU A 27 -15.20 -3.69 48.75
N ALA A 28 -14.70 -2.50 48.34
CA ALA A 28 -14.38 -2.22 46.96
C ALA A 28 -13.29 -3.15 46.38
N LEU A 29 -12.25 -3.45 47.19
CA LEU A 29 -11.22 -4.42 46.84
C LEU A 29 -11.80 -5.84 46.61
N VAL A 30 -12.61 -6.33 47.53
CA VAL A 30 -13.25 -7.66 47.43
C VAL A 30 -14.14 -7.73 46.17
N VAL A 31 -14.98 -6.73 45.98
CA VAL A 31 -15.85 -6.63 44.79
C VAL A 31 -15.04 -6.60 43.51
N SER A 32 -13.96 -5.78 43.44
CA SER A 32 -13.14 -5.69 42.24
C SER A 32 -12.40 -7.00 41.92
N VAL A 33 -11.97 -7.77 42.91
CA VAL A 33 -11.35 -9.10 42.72
C VAL A 33 -12.37 -10.06 42.10
N ILE A 34 -13.60 -10.07 42.60
CA ILE A 34 -14.68 -10.93 42.07
C ILE A 34 -14.98 -10.58 40.63
N PHE A 35 -15.23 -9.28 40.31
CA PHE A 35 -15.57 -8.84 38.96
C PHE A 35 -14.39 -8.95 37.96
N SER A 36 -13.14 -8.88 38.45
CA SER A 36 -11.93 -9.08 37.62
C SER A 36 -11.60 -10.58 37.39
N SER A 37 -12.41 -11.51 37.93
CA SER A 37 -12.18 -12.96 37.78
C SER A 37 -12.44 -13.41 36.32
N PRO A 38 -11.87 -14.58 35.89
CA PRO A 38 -12.11 -15.15 34.56
C PRO A 38 -13.57 -15.47 34.26
N MET A 39 -14.41 -15.53 35.30
CA MET A 39 -15.84 -15.78 35.17
C MET A 39 -16.58 -14.58 34.53
N PHE A 40 -16.14 -13.34 34.80
CA PHE A 40 -16.77 -12.15 34.28
C PHE A 40 -16.00 -11.53 33.10
N ILE A 41 -14.65 -11.57 33.15
CA ILE A 41 -13.80 -11.02 32.09
C ILE A 41 -12.92 -12.14 31.52
N GLN A 42 -13.19 -12.52 30.27
CA GLN A 42 -12.43 -13.55 29.59
C GLN A 42 -10.97 -13.11 29.40
N PRO A 43 -9.99 -13.93 29.81
CA PRO A 43 -8.59 -13.60 29.60
C PRO A 43 -8.25 -13.59 28.11
N LYS A 44 -7.51 -12.56 27.65
CA LYS A 44 -7.00 -12.48 26.27
C LYS A 44 -5.48 -12.55 26.28
N PHE A 45 -4.95 -13.28 25.30
CA PHE A 45 -3.52 -13.42 25.04
C PHE A 45 -3.13 -12.54 23.87
N LYS A 46 -1.96 -11.92 23.94
CA LYS A 46 -1.49 -10.98 22.94
C LYS A 46 -0.39 -11.60 22.08
N SER A 47 -0.60 -11.69 20.78
CA SER A 47 0.44 -11.96 19.80
C SER A 47 0.80 -10.68 19.06
N THR A 48 2.08 -10.52 18.74
CA THR A 48 2.61 -9.31 18.06
C THR A 48 3.54 -9.72 16.94
N ALA A 49 3.33 -9.16 15.76
CA ALA A 49 4.23 -9.25 14.64
C ALA A 49 4.69 -7.85 14.24
N ARG A 50 5.89 -7.75 13.64
CA ARG A 50 6.38 -6.52 13.04
C ARG A 50 6.89 -6.80 11.64
N ILE A 51 6.46 -5.95 10.71
CA ILE A 51 6.88 -6.02 9.31
C ILE A 51 7.50 -4.69 8.89
N TYR A 52 8.50 -4.79 8.02
CA TYR A 52 9.09 -3.64 7.36
C TYR A 52 8.53 -3.57 5.94
N PRO A 53 8.04 -2.40 5.46
CA PRO A 53 7.61 -2.25 4.08
C PRO A 53 8.78 -2.46 3.14
N SER A 54 8.56 -3.19 2.08
CA SER A 54 9.53 -3.44 1.02
C SER A 54 8.86 -3.17 -0.32
N PHE A 55 8.46 -1.90 -0.52
CA PHE A 55 7.88 -1.45 -1.76
C PHE A 55 8.97 -0.88 -2.65
N ASN A 56 9.26 -1.54 -3.73
CA ASN A 56 10.11 -0.97 -4.76
C ASN A 56 9.32 -0.70 -6.05
N ILE A 57 7.99 -0.44 -5.97
CA ILE A 57 7.22 -0.62 -7.18
C ILE A 57 6.35 0.57 -7.54
N TYR A 58 5.48 1.11 -6.88
CA TYR A 58 4.71 2.32 -7.15
C TYR A 58 4.33 2.97 -5.82
N THR A 59 4.74 4.18 -5.63
CA THR A 59 4.15 5.06 -4.63
C THR A 59 2.86 5.62 -5.20
N PHE A 60 1.75 5.44 -4.48
CA PHE A 60 0.44 5.98 -4.88
C PHE A 60 0.27 7.44 -4.42
N SER A 61 1.14 7.89 -3.52
CA SER A 61 1.12 9.24 -2.95
C SER A 61 2.54 9.62 -2.49
N ASP A 62 2.71 10.85 -2.03
CA ASP A 62 3.95 11.34 -1.41
C ASP A 62 4.15 10.82 0.04
N GLU A 63 3.25 9.97 0.53
CA GLU A 63 3.33 9.35 1.85
C GLU A 63 4.44 8.29 1.91
N SER A 64 4.95 8.03 3.12
CA SER A 64 5.96 6.99 3.32
C SER A 64 5.40 5.59 2.99
N GLU A 65 6.28 4.66 2.61
CA GLU A 65 5.89 3.28 2.32
C GLU A 65 5.16 2.61 3.49
N SER A 66 5.53 2.95 4.73
CA SER A 66 4.86 2.45 5.94
C SER A 66 3.46 3.03 6.13
N GLU A 67 3.23 4.29 5.77
CA GLU A 67 1.90 4.90 5.79
C GLU A 67 0.98 4.27 4.76
N GLN A 68 1.47 4.10 3.54
CA GLN A 68 0.72 3.39 2.50
C GLN A 68 0.40 1.94 2.90
N MET A 69 1.35 1.22 3.48
CA MET A 69 1.11 -0.13 4.00
C MET A 69 0.09 -0.13 5.13
N LEU A 70 0.10 0.89 6.01
CA LEU A 70 -0.85 1.04 7.10
C LEU A 70 -2.29 1.23 6.56
N GLU A 71 -2.46 1.99 5.48
CA GLU A 71 -3.76 2.14 4.80
C GLU A 71 -4.25 0.81 4.22
N PHE A 72 -3.37 0.05 3.54
CA PHE A 72 -3.74 -1.26 3.02
C PHE A 72 -4.18 -2.22 4.12
N ILE A 73 -3.41 -2.32 5.21
CA ILE A 73 -3.71 -3.27 6.30
C ILE A 73 -4.98 -2.89 7.08
N ASN A 74 -5.29 -1.58 7.18
CA ASN A 74 -6.50 -1.08 7.80
C ASN A 74 -7.76 -1.22 6.92
N SER A 75 -7.60 -1.61 5.66
CA SER A 75 -8.73 -1.73 4.74
C SER A 75 -9.78 -2.73 5.25
N GLN A 76 -11.05 -2.43 5.01
CA GLN A 76 -12.15 -3.32 5.38
C GLN A 76 -12.03 -4.70 4.73
N ASP A 77 -11.50 -4.78 3.51
CA ASP A 77 -11.29 -6.04 2.80
C ASP A 77 -10.43 -7.02 3.61
N ILE A 78 -9.32 -6.53 4.19
CA ILE A 78 -8.45 -7.38 5.02
C ILE A 78 -9.15 -7.75 6.32
N LYS A 79 -9.83 -6.80 6.96
CA LYS A 79 -10.56 -7.06 8.21
C LYS A 79 -11.64 -8.13 8.03
N PHE A 80 -12.51 -7.99 7.03
CA PHE A 80 -13.54 -8.99 6.75
C PHE A 80 -12.94 -10.35 6.36
N ARG A 81 -11.87 -10.36 5.59
CA ARG A 81 -11.20 -11.59 5.21
C ARG A 81 -10.64 -12.35 6.43
N VAL A 82 -10.11 -11.64 7.42
CA VAL A 82 -9.66 -12.26 8.70
C VAL A 82 -10.86 -12.73 9.51
N ILE A 83 -11.92 -11.93 9.61
CA ILE A 83 -13.17 -12.28 10.31
C ILE A 83 -13.71 -13.59 9.76
N ASP A 84 -13.78 -13.73 8.45
CA ASP A 84 -14.32 -14.92 7.79
C ASP A 84 -13.38 -16.13 7.93
N ALA A 85 -12.08 -15.94 7.74
CA ALA A 85 -11.08 -17.01 7.81
C ALA A 85 -11.01 -17.68 9.20
N PHE A 86 -11.30 -16.91 10.26
CA PHE A 86 -11.26 -17.40 11.65
C PHE A 86 -12.65 -17.55 12.28
N ASN A 87 -13.74 -17.43 11.50
CA ASN A 87 -15.12 -17.48 11.98
C ASN A 87 -15.34 -16.60 13.23
N LEU A 88 -14.81 -15.37 13.22
CA LEU A 88 -14.82 -14.49 14.38
C LEU A 88 -16.23 -14.10 14.83
N SER A 89 -17.22 -14.16 13.96
CA SER A 89 -18.63 -13.97 14.34
C SER A 89 -19.09 -14.99 15.41
N GLU A 90 -18.66 -16.23 15.30
CA GLU A 90 -18.96 -17.27 16.30
C GLU A 90 -18.14 -17.06 17.57
N VAL A 91 -16.85 -16.72 17.41
CA VAL A 91 -15.93 -16.46 18.54
C VAL A 91 -16.42 -15.29 19.39
N TYR A 92 -16.87 -14.22 18.76
CA TYR A 92 -17.38 -13.01 19.41
C TYR A 92 -18.86 -13.09 19.74
N LYS A 93 -19.54 -14.20 19.38
CA LYS A 93 -20.96 -14.44 19.61
C LYS A 93 -21.86 -13.36 19.00
N ILE A 94 -21.51 -12.88 17.81
CA ILE A 94 -22.27 -11.87 17.07
C ILE A 94 -23.12 -12.56 16.03
N ASN A 95 -24.43 -12.29 16.04
CA ASN A 95 -25.37 -12.90 15.11
C ASN A 95 -25.20 -12.32 13.70
N LYS A 96 -24.91 -13.16 12.69
CA LYS A 96 -24.75 -12.76 11.29
C LYS A 96 -26.02 -12.19 10.65
N ASN A 97 -27.19 -12.51 11.19
CA ASN A 97 -28.48 -12.04 10.69
C ASN A 97 -28.91 -10.70 11.32
N ASP A 98 -28.09 -10.11 12.20
CA ASP A 98 -28.37 -8.81 12.78
C ASP A 98 -28.21 -7.71 11.72
N PRO A 99 -29.16 -6.77 11.55
CA PRO A 99 -29.04 -5.65 10.62
C PRO A 99 -27.76 -4.81 10.82
N MET A 100 -27.24 -4.75 12.05
CA MET A 100 -26.02 -4.02 12.41
C MET A 100 -24.77 -4.92 12.54
N TYR A 101 -24.84 -6.15 12.00
CA TYR A 101 -23.76 -7.14 12.09
C TYR A 101 -22.38 -6.56 11.75
N GLN A 102 -22.28 -5.82 10.62
CA GLN A 102 -21.01 -5.27 10.16
C GLN A 102 -20.42 -4.26 11.18
N THR A 103 -21.28 -3.45 11.79
CA THR A 103 -20.84 -2.48 12.79
C THR A 103 -20.32 -3.18 14.03
N TYR A 104 -21.05 -4.15 14.56
CA TYR A 104 -20.67 -4.86 15.77
C TYR A 104 -19.41 -5.71 15.58
N ILE A 105 -19.31 -6.44 14.46
CA ILE A 105 -18.15 -7.30 14.20
C ILE A 105 -16.87 -6.49 13.97
N LEU A 106 -16.95 -5.34 13.28
CA LEU A 106 -15.82 -4.46 13.07
C LEU A 106 -15.40 -3.75 14.36
N ALA A 107 -16.34 -3.37 15.22
CA ALA A 107 -16.03 -2.79 16.53
C ALA A 107 -15.25 -3.79 17.38
N GLU A 108 -15.77 -5.01 17.55
CA GLU A 108 -15.09 -6.06 18.33
C GLU A 108 -13.74 -6.46 17.71
N PHE A 109 -13.66 -6.50 16.37
CA PHE A 109 -12.40 -6.74 15.68
C PHE A 109 -11.37 -5.65 15.99
N ASN A 110 -11.74 -4.37 15.91
CA ASN A 110 -10.85 -3.24 16.16
C ASN A 110 -10.42 -3.16 17.64
N ASP A 111 -11.23 -3.62 18.57
CA ASP A 111 -10.86 -3.72 20.00
C ASP A 111 -9.78 -4.80 20.24
N ASN A 112 -9.80 -5.86 19.42
CA ASN A 112 -8.89 -6.99 19.57
C ASN A 112 -7.67 -6.94 18.63
N VAL A 113 -7.76 -6.23 17.49
CA VAL A 113 -6.71 -6.16 16.49
C VAL A 113 -6.32 -4.70 16.27
N SER A 114 -5.04 -4.40 16.37
CA SER A 114 -4.54 -3.05 16.14
C SER A 114 -3.30 -3.04 15.27
N PHE A 115 -3.23 -2.05 14.40
CA PHE A 115 -2.10 -1.79 13.51
C PHE A 115 -1.50 -0.43 13.84
N LYS A 116 -0.19 -0.35 13.99
CA LYS A 116 0.49 0.91 14.33
C LYS A 116 1.81 1.02 13.59
N LYS A 117 2.07 2.18 13.03
CA LYS A 117 3.41 2.56 12.56
C LYS A 117 4.29 2.83 13.78
N THR A 118 5.50 2.30 13.77
CA THR A 118 6.52 2.57 14.81
C THR A 118 7.44 3.70 14.38
N GLU A 119 8.23 4.22 15.31
CA GLU A 119 9.25 5.23 15.04
C GLU A 119 10.33 4.77 14.03
N TYR A 120 10.46 3.45 13.85
CA TYR A 120 11.41 2.83 12.92
C TYR A 120 10.80 2.49 11.57
N GLU A 121 9.71 3.11 11.19
CA GLU A 121 9.01 2.87 9.91
C GLU A 121 8.54 1.41 9.72
N THR A 122 8.42 0.64 10.80
CA THR A 122 7.81 -0.70 10.77
C THR A 122 6.34 -0.65 11.14
N ILE A 123 5.56 -1.61 10.65
CA ILE A 123 4.16 -1.79 11.06
C ILE A 123 4.10 -2.87 12.13
N GLU A 124 3.64 -2.50 13.31
CA GLU A 124 3.32 -3.42 14.39
C GLU A 124 1.86 -3.89 14.24
N ILE A 125 1.71 -5.19 14.13
CA ILE A 125 0.42 -5.90 14.10
C ILE A 125 0.24 -6.53 15.47
N ARG A 126 -0.82 -6.16 16.19
CA ARG A 126 -1.14 -6.70 17.50
C ARG A 126 -2.50 -7.35 17.48
N VAL A 127 -2.58 -8.60 17.90
CA VAL A 127 -3.82 -9.35 18.00
C VAL A 127 -3.99 -9.83 19.43
N MET A 128 -5.18 -9.65 19.99
CA MET A 128 -5.60 -10.19 21.27
C MET A 128 -6.74 -11.19 21.06
N ASP A 129 -6.58 -12.39 21.60
CA ASP A 129 -7.60 -13.44 21.52
C ASP A 129 -7.59 -14.29 22.78
N ALA A 130 -8.71 -14.98 23.06
CA ALA A 130 -8.81 -15.93 24.16
C ALA A 130 -7.93 -17.18 23.95
N ASP A 131 -7.67 -17.54 22.70
CA ASP A 131 -6.75 -18.61 22.32
C ASP A 131 -5.42 -18.02 21.80
N PRO A 132 -4.27 -18.28 22.50
CA PRO A 132 -2.98 -17.76 22.08
C PRO A 132 -2.52 -18.28 20.72
N LYS A 133 -2.90 -19.50 20.33
CA LYS A 133 -2.57 -20.05 19.02
C LYS A 133 -3.35 -19.35 17.91
N ARG A 134 -4.63 -19.07 18.15
CA ARG A 134 -5.46 -18.31 17.20
C ARG A 134 -4.95 -16.88 17.04
N ALA A 135 -4.57 -16.19 18.12
CA ALA A 135 -3.97 -14.86 18.06
C ALA A 135 -2.70 -14.84 17.18
N CYS A 136 -1.84 -15.86 17.33
CA CYS A 136 -0.64 -16.01 16.52
C CYS A 136 -0.98 -16.26 15.03
N ALA A 137 -1.88 -17.21 14.77
CA ALA A 137 -2.32 -17.52 13.39
C ALA A 137 -3.01 -16.34 12.69
N MET A 138 -3.78 -15.55 13.45
CA MET A 138 -4.38 -14.31 12.89
C MET A 138 -3.32 -13.30 12.48
N CYS A 139 -2.26 -13.09 13.28
CA CYS A 139 -1.14 -12.22 12.88
C CYS A 139 -0.48 -12.68 11.57
N ASP A 140 -0.21 -13.99 11.45
CA ASP A 140 0.38 -14.56 10.23
C ASP A 140 -0.54 -14.41 9.01
N SER A 141 -1.83 -14.65 9.19
CA SER A 141 -2.83 -14.52 8.13
C SER A 141 -3.01 -13.07 7.69
N ILE A 142 -2.99 -12.11 8.61
CA ILE A 142 -3.05 -10.67 8.30
C ILE A 142 -1.88 -10.29 7.38
N ILE A 143 -0.65 -10.73 7.69
CA ILE A 143 0.52 -10.47 6.84
C ILE A 143 0.35 -11.08 5.45
N SER A 144 -0.13 -12.33 5.39
CA SER A 144 -0.36 -13.00 4.12
C SER A 144 -1.43 -12.29 3.26
N PHE A 145 -2.54 -11.89 3.89
CA PHE A 145 -3.64 -11.19 3.21
C PHE A 145 -3.22 -9.78 2.74
N LEU A 146 -2.37 -9.11 3.53
CA LEU A 146 -1.76 -7.85 3.15
C LEU A 146 -0.90 -8.00 1.88
N ASP A 147 0.01 -8.98 1.88
CA ASP A 147 0.87 -9.26 0.73
C ASP A 147 0.04 -9.59 -0.53
N GLU A 148 -1.02 -10.36 -0.38
CA GLU A 148 -1.93 -10.69 -1.48
C GLU A 148 -2.71 -9.47 -1.98
N LYS A 149 -3.18 -8.61 -1.08
CA LYS A 149 -3.92 -7.38 -1.44
C LYS A 149 -3.01 -6.43 -2.22
N ILE A 150 -1.83 -6.14 -1.71
CA ILE A 150 -0.86 -5.27 -2.37
C ILE A 150 -0.47 -5.84 -3.73
N ARG A 151 -0.17 -7.14 -3.80
CA ARG A 151 0.14 -7.84 -5.07
C ARG A 151 -0.99 -7.71 -6.09
N SER A 152 -2.22 -7.85 -5.64
CA SER A 152 -3.41 -7.72 -6.49
C SER A 152 -3.53 -6.32 -7.09
N VAL A 153 -3.34 -5.28 -6.28
CA VAL A 153 -3.39 -3.88 -6.72
C VAL A 153 -2.27 -3.58 -7.72
N HIS A 154 -1.04 -3.98 -7.44
CA HIS A 154 0.08 -3.81 -8.36
C HIS A 154 -0.13 -4.57 -9.68
N ARG A 155 -0.64 -5.80 -9.61
CA ARG A 155 -0.92 -6.59 -10.82
C ARG A 155 -1.93 -5.90 -11.72
N ILE A 156 -2.99 -5.34 -11.17
CA ILE A 156 -3.99 -4.58 -11.95
C ILE A 156 -3.31 -3.39 -12.64
N LYS A 157 -2.50 -2.64 -11.90
CA LYS A 157 -1.80 -1.45 -12.43
C LYS A 157 -0.84 -1.81 -13.57
N TYR A 158 -0.01 -2.85 -13.38
CA TYR A 158 0.87 -3.32 -14.44
C TYR A 158 0.11 -3.86 -15.65
N GLN A 159 -1.04 -4.52 -15.44
CA GLN A 159 -1.87 -5.00 -16.54
C GLN A 159 -2.45 -3.84 -17.36
N GLU A 160 -2.80 -2.72 -16.73
CA GLU A 160 -3.19 -1.50 -17.44
C GLU A 160 -2.06 -0.99 -18.32
N VAL A 161 -0.83 -0.91 -17.79
CA VAL A 161 0.35 -0.48 -18.57
C VAL A 161 0.64 -1.43 -19.72
N VAL A 162 0.52 -2.75 -19.52
CA VAL A 162 0.66 -3.75 -20.58
C VAL A 162 -0.38 -3.53 -21.69
N ASN A 163 -1.63 -3.27 -21.33
CA ASN A 163 -2.70 -3.04 -22.32
C ASN A 163 -2.45 -1.74 -23.12
N ILE A 164 -2.01 -0.67 -22.46
CA ILE A 164 -1.67 0.61 -23.10
C ILE A 164 -0.49 0.42 -24.05
N SER A 165 0.63 -0.11 -23.55
CA SER A 165 1.85 -0.31 -24.34
C SER A 165 1.66 -1.29 -25.52
N SER A 166 0.83 -2.34 -25.35
CA SER A 166 0.47 -3.24 -26.45
C SER A 166 -0.27 -2.53 -27.58
N ARG A 167 -1.17 -1.61 -27.24
CA ARG A 167 -1.90 -0.81 -28.23
C ARG A 167 -0.96 0.15 -28.97
N ASP A 168 -0.06 0.80 -28.21
CA ASP A 168 0.88 1.75 -28.80
C ASP A 168 1.92 1.05 -29.68
N LEU A 169 2.39 -0.14 -29.29
CA LEU A 169 3.25 -0.98 -30.16
C LEU A 169 2.56 -1.33 -31.47
N LYS A 170 1.29 -1.76 -31.43
CA LYS A 170 0.53 -2.05 -32.66
C LYS A 170 0.41 -0.82 -33.56
N LYS A 171 0.16 0.36 -32.99
CA LYS A 171 0.09 1.59 -33.76
C LYS A 171 1.42 1.91 -34.46
N LEU A 172 2.52 1.80 -33.74
CA LEU A 172 3.86 2.02 -34.31
C LEU A 172 4.24 0.97 -35.35
N ASP A 173 3.87 -0.30 -35.16
CA ASP A 173 4.08 -1.34 -36.16
C ASP A 173 3.33 -1.03 -37.48
N HIS A 174 2.08 -0.58 -37.39
CA HIS A 174 1.33 -0.13 -38.58
C HIS A 174 1.95 1.10 -39.26
N GLU A 175 2.46 2.06 -38.48
CA GLU A 175 3.16 3.23 -39.00
C GLU A 175 4.46 2.84 -39.72
N LEU A 176 5.26 1.97 -39.10
CA LEU A 176 6.48 1.41 -39.71
C LEU A 176 6.19 0.67 -41.02
N ASP A 177 5.13 -0.11 -41.09
CA ASP A 177 4.73 -0.82 -42.31
C ASP A 177 4.30 0.18 -43.39
N SER A 178 3.60 1.25 -43.03
CA SER A 178 3.26 2.32 -43.98
C SER A 178 4.50 3.03 -44.53
N ILE A 179 5.46 3.37 -43.65
CA ILE A 179 6.74 3.99 -44.06
C ILE A 179 7.51 3.05 -44.98
N LYS A 180 7.63 1.76 -44.65
CA LYS A 180 8.30 0.76 -45.49
C LYS A 180 7.67 0.65 -46.86
N MET A 181 6.34 0.57 -46.97
CA MET A 181 5.65 0.55 -48.26
C MET A 181 6.00 1.77 -49.11
N LYS A 182 5.99 2.97 -48.53
CA LYS A 182 6.38 4.20 -49.27
C LYS A 182 7.85 4.18 -49.72
N MET A 183 8.76 3.75 -48.82
CA MET A 183 10.18 3.58 -49.16
C MET A 183 10.42 2.55 -50.27
N ASP A 184 9.65 1.45 -50.27
CA ASP A 184 9.76 0.37 -51.29
C ASP A 184 9.33 0.88 -52.70
N VAL A 185 8.34 1.76 -52.78
CA VAL A 185 8.00 2.48 -54.04
C VAL A 185 9.20 3.32 -54.54
N LEU A 186 9.77 4.12 -53.62
CA LEU A 186 10.93 4.94 -53.99
C LEU A 186 12.17 4.13 -54.41
N ARG A 187 12.36 2.95 -53.80
CA ARG A 187 13.44 2.02 -54.18
C ARG A 187 13.20 1.40 -55.52
N LYS A 188 11.99 0.94 -55.82
CA LYS A 188 11.67 0.23 -57.07
C LYS A 188 11.56 1.16 -58.26
N ASP A 189 10.82 2.25 -58.12
CA ASP A 189 10.47 3.14 -59.24
C ASP A 189 11.55 4.17 -59.51
N TYR A 190 12.21 4.68 -58.43
CA TYR A 190 13.23 5.72 -58.56
C TYR A 190 14.65 5.25 -58.26
N LYS A 191 14.84 3.95 -57.93
CA LYS A 191 16.15 3.31 -57.64
C LYS A 191 16.93 4.04 -56.50
N ILE A 192 16.21 4.60 -55.52
CA ILE A 192 16.79 5.30 -54.35
C ILE A 192 16.97 4.26 -53.27
N LEU A 193 18.21 3.86 -52.95
CA LEU A 193 18.55 2.87 -51.91
C LEU A 193 19.05 3.56 -50.64
N ASP A 194 19.87 4.61 -50.83
CA ASP A 194 20.44 5.45 -49.76
C ASP A 194 20.70 6.82 -50.36
N TYR A 195 19.90 7.82 -49.93
CA TYR A 195 19.94 9.15 -50.49
C TYR A 195 21.30 9.83 -50.28
N GLU A 196 21.86 9.81 -49.08
CA GLU A 196 23.12 10.50 -48.77
C GLU A 196 24.28 9.96 -49.57
N SER A 197 24.47 8.64 -49.55
CA SER A 197 25.56 7.99 -50.28
C SER A 197 25.40 8.11 -51.81
N GLN A 198 24.17 7.89 -52.32
CA GLN A 198 23.90 7.98 -53.74
C GLN A 198 24.04 9.42 -54.26
N ALA A 199 23.52 10.44 -53.50
CA ALA A 199 23.63 11.85 -53.91
C ALA A 199 25.11 12.30 -54.02
N LYS A 200 25.96 11.86 -53.08
CA LYS A 200 27.39 12.13 -53.09
C LYS A 200 28.09 11.55 -54.31
N GLU A 201 27.87 10.23 -54.58
CA GLU A 201 28.54 9.53 -55.67
C GLU A 201 28.00 9.94 -57.05
N VAL A 202 26.69 10.19 -57.20
CA VAL A 202 26.08 10.66 -58.44
C VAL A 202 26.55 12.07 -58.76
N THR A 203 26.67 12.97 -57.77
CA THR A 203 27.21 14.31 -57.96
C THR A 203 28.66 14.26 -58.40
N ARG A 204 29.49 13.40 -57.77
CA ARG A 204 30.92 13.23 -58.19
C ARG A 204 31.02 12.65 -59.58
N GLY A 205 30.21 11.63 -59.94
CA GLY A 205 30.16 11.06 -61.28
C GLY A 205 29.73 12.08 -62.33
N MET A 206 28.77 12.95 -62.01
CA MET A 206 28.28 13.97 -62.91
C MET A 206 29.34 15.03 -63.22
N VAL A 207 30.14 15.46 -62.23
CA VAL A 207 31.26 16.36 -62.41
C VAL A 207 32.28 15.74 -63.40
N ASN A 208 32.60 14.47 -63.27
CA ASN A 208 33.52 13.79 -64.17
C ASN A 208 32.98 13.65 -65.61
N VAL A 209 31.69 13.36 -65.77
CA VAL A 209 31.02 13.28 -67.10
C VAL A 209 30.99 14.63 -67.78
N LEU A 210 30.83 15.71 -67.00
CA LEU A 210 30.87 17.07 -67.55
C LEU A 210 32.28 17.52 -67.98
N SER A 211 33.32 17.12 -67.25
CA SER A 211 34.70 17.40 -67.58
C SER A 211 35.21 16.67 -68.85
N ASP A 212 34.77 15.39 -68.99
CA ASP A 212 35.23 14.53 -70.11
C ASP A 212 34.37 14.59 -71.39
N GLN A 213 33.39 15.51 -71.46
CA GLN A 213 32.44 15.63 -72.60
C GLN A 213 31.65 14.30 -72.92
N LYS A 214 31.52 13.37 -72.02
CA LYS A 214 30.87 12.09 -72.19
C LYS A 214 29.36 12.06 -71.95
N LYS A 215 28.69 13.20 -72.01
CA LYS A 215 27.23 13.33 -71.69
C LYS A 215 26.34 12.41 -72.51
N ASN A 216 26.70 12.10 -73.74
CA ASN A 216 25.89 11.34 -74.68
C ASN A 216 26.19 9.82 -74.66
N THR A 217 27.06 9.35 -73.78
CA THR A 217 27.29 7.92 -73.57
C THR A 217 26.11 7.30 -72.79
N SER A 218 25.90 5.96 -72.95
CA SER A 218 24.85 5.24 -72.22
C SER A 218 24.95 5.48 -70.69
N GLY A 219 26.16 5.41 -70.13
CA GLY A 219 26.40 5.67 -68.70
C GLY A 219 26.14 7.11 -68.28
N GLY A 220 26.38 8.11 -69.18
CA GLY A 220 26.07 9.52 -68.91
C GLY A 220 24.57 9.79 -68.87
N LYS A 221 23.78 9.15 -69.70
CA LYS A 221 22.30 9.24 -69.65
C LYS A 221 21.73 8.60 -68.40
N GLU A 222 22.22 7.44 -68.01
CA GLU A 222 21.82 6.77 -66.81
C GLU A 222 22.16 7.61 -65.56
N LEU A 223 23.31 8.19 -65.48
CA LEU A 223 23.70 9.07 -64.41
C LEU A 223 22.82 10.35 -64.30
N GLN A 224 22.40 10.93 -65.47
CA GLN A 224 21.44 12.02 -65.51
C GLN A 224 20.08 11.61 -64.99
N GLU A 225 19.57 10.40 -65.31
CA GLU A 225 18.33 9.86 -64.78
C GLU A 225 18.40 9.71 -63.24
N TRP A 226 19.50 9.14 -62.73
CA TRP A 226 19.70 9.04 -61.29
C TRP A 226 19.77 10.38 -60.60
N MET A 227 20.46 11.38 -61.17
CA MET A 227 20.50 12.74 -60.62
C MET A 227 19.11 13.37 -60.59
N LYS A 228 18.30 13.16 -61.65
CA LYS A 228 16.91 13.65 -61.68
C LYS A 228 16.08 12.99 -60.60
N ASN A 229 16.12 11.64 -60.48
CA ASN A 229 15.36 10.92 -59.44
C ASN A 229 15.76 11.34 -58.04
N LEU A 230 17.04 11.53 -57.75
CA LEU A 230 17.52 11.99 -56.48
C LEU A 230 17.09 13.46 -56.17
N SER A 231 17.08 14.31 -57.18
CA SER A 231 16.64 15.73 -57.00
C SER A 231 15.14 15.84 -56.77
N GLU A 232 14.34 14.99 -57.40
CA GLU A 232 12.87 15.01 -57.30
C GLU A 232 12.37 14.26 -56.05
N LYS A 233 12.96 13.13 -55.72
CA LYS A 233 12.45 12.17 -54.71
C LYS A 233 13.39 11.88 -53.53
N GLY A 234 14.64 12.33 -53.62
CA GLY A 234 15.63 12.06 -52.58
C GLY A 234 15.29 12.67 -51.23
N GLY A 235 14.73 13.87 -51.21
CA GLY A 235 14.27 14.53 -49.98
C GLY A 235 13.11 13.78 -49.29
N GLU A 236 12.16 13.24 -50.08
CA GLU A 236 11.07 12.41 -49.57
C GLU A 236 11.61 11.13 -48.96
N TYR A 237 12.59 10.48 -49.62
CA TYR A 237 13.24 9.28 -49.10
C TYR A 237 13.98 9.55 -47.78
N ALA A 238 14.73 10.64 -47.69
CA ALA A 238 15.48 11.03 -46.51
C ALA A 238 14.54 11.28 -45.30
N LEU A 239 13.42 11.99 -45.55
CA LEU A 239 12.39 12.21 -44.53
C LEU A 239 11.78 10.89 -44.04
N LEU A 240 11.44 9.98 -44.96
CA LEU A 240 10.89 8.67 -44.57
C LEU A 240 11.93 7.82 -43.80
N ALA A 241 13.19 7.89 -44.15
CA ALA A 241 14.26 7.21 -43.43
C ALA A 241 14.45 7.74 -42.01
N ASP A 242 14.37 9.05 -41.82
CA ASP A 242 14.41 9.66 -40.48
C ASP A 242 13.17 9.33 -39.66
N GLN A 243 11.98 9.39 -40.27
CA GLN A 243 10.73 8.94 -39.64
C GLN A 243 10.81 7.46 -39.21
N GLN A 244 11.31 6.59 -40.06
CA GLN A 244 11.51 5.16 -39.76
C GLN A 244 12.43 4.97 -38.54
N LYS A 245 13.56 5.69 -38.51
CA LYS A 245 14.51 5.64 -37.40
C LYS A 245 13.87 6.11 -36.09
N THR A 246 13.15 7.23 -36.11
CA THR A 246 12.47 7.78 -34.95
C THR A 246 11.39 6.82 -34.43
N CYS A 247 10.59 6.26 -35.35
CA CYS A 247 9.54 5.31 -34.99
C CYS A 247 10.10 4.01 -34.37
N LEU A 248 11.23 3.51 -34.88
CA LEU A 248 11.94 2.35 -34.30
C LEU A 248 12.44 2.64 -32.88
N ILE A 249 13.03 3.80 -32.63
CA ILE A 249 13.49 4.20 -31.29
C ILE A 249 12.30 4.26 -30.32
N GLN A 250 11.20 4.88 -30.72
CA GLN A 250 9.98 4.96 -29.90
C GLN A 250 9.41 3.54 -29.62
N ARG A 251 9.35 2.69 -30.65
CA ARG A 251 8.88 1.32 -30.52
C ARG A 251 9.72 0.52 -29.52
N ASP A 252 11.04 0.60 -29.62
CA ASP A 252 11.95 -0.11 -28.72
C ASP A 252 11.80 0.38 -27.26
N SER A 253 11.64 1.70 -27.07
CA SER A 253 11.37 2.27 -25.74
C SER A 253 10.07 1.76 -25.14
N ILE A 254 8.98 1.74 -25.91
CA ILE A 254 7.69 1.22 -25.46
C ILE A 254 7.76 -0.29 -25.22
N LYS A 255 8.50 -1.02 -26.04
CA LYS A 255 8.71 -2.46 -25.88
C LYS A 255 9.39 -2.80 -24.54
N ILE A 256 10.40 -2.02 -24.16
CA ILE A 256 11.08 -2.17 -22.86
C ILE A 256 10.07 -2.00 -21.71
N ILE A 257 9.25 -0.94 -21.75
CA ILE A 257 8.22 -0.67 -20.74
C ILE A 257 7.19 -1.82 -20.69
N HIS A 258 6.74 -2.30 -21.86
CA HIS A 258 5.83 -3.43 -21.98
C HIS A 258 6.40 -4.68 -21.32
N ASP A 259 7.61 -5.09 -21.70
CA ASP A 259 8.23 -6.33 -21.22
C ASP A 259 8.54 -6.28 -19.71
N GLN A 260 8.96 -5.11 -19.21
CA GLN A 260 9.12 -4.88 -17.77
C GLN A 260 7.77 -4.99 -17.03
N SER A 261 6.71 -4.39 -17.58
CA SER A 261 5.38 -4.43 -16.97
C SER A 261 4.80 -5.84 -16.95
N VAL A 262 4.97 -6.62 -18.03
CA VAL A 262 4.59 -8.04 -18.06
C VAL A 262 5.34 -8.83 -16.99
N SER A 263 6.65 -8.61 -16.87
CA SER A 263 7.46 -9.24 -15.81
C SER A 263 6.96 -8.87 -14.42
N ASN A 264 6.72 -7.59 -14.16
CA ASN A 264 6.27 -7.08 -12.87
C ASN A 264 4.86 -7.59 -12.50
N ALA A 265 3.94 -7.68 -13.47
CA ALA A 265 2.60 -8.24 -13.26
C ALA A 265 2.61 -9.71 -12.80
N ARG A 266 3.67 -10.46 -13.11
CA ARG A 266 3.84 -11.89 -12.78
C ARG A 266 4.65 -12.13 -11.51
N LYS A 267 5.35 -11.13 -10.97
CA LYS A 267 6.20 -11.29 -9.79
C LYS A 267 5.40 -11.70 -8.57
N LYS A 268 5.89 -12.72 -7.88
CA LYS A 268 5.39 -13.15 -6.57
C LYS A 268 6.42 -12.74 -5.51
N ILE A 269 6.35 -11.49 -5.06
CA ILE A 269 7.20 -10.96 -4.00
C ILE A 269 6.37 -10.70 -2.75
N ASN A 270 7.02 -10.71 -1.60
CA ASN A 270 6.43 -10.31 -0.34
C ASN A 270 6.72 -8.82 -0.15
N TYR A 271 5.71 -8.06 0.20
CA TYR A 271 5.79 -6.61 0.40
C TYR A 271 6.05 -6.26 1.86
N GLY A 272 5.69 -7.15 2.78
CA GLY A 272 5.97 -7.04 4.20
C GLY A 272 7.16 -7.92 4.61
N GLN A 273 8.37 -7.33 4.72
CA GLN A 273 9.52 -8.05 5.27
C GLN A 273 9.33 -8.27 6.77
N ARG A 274 9.30 -9.52 7.22
CA ARG A 274 9.13 -9.85 8.64
C ARG A 274 10.37 -9.46 9.44
N VAL A 275 10.19 -8.53 10.38
CA VAL A 275 11.20 -8.15 11.38
C VAL A 275 11.00 -8.97 12.65
N GLN A 276 9.75 -9.21 13.02
CA GLN A 276 9.37 -10.03 14.16
C GLN A 276 8.22 -10.94 13.77
N SER A 277 8.43 -12.25 13.87
CA SER A 277 7.38 -13.25 13.71
C SER A 277 6.49 -13.31 14.94
N PRO A 278 5.16 -13.52 14.78
CA PRO A 278 4.28 -13.69 15.90
C PRO A 278 4.58 -15.02 16.63
N VAL A 279 4.40 -15.02 17.93
CA VAL A 279 4.50 -16.23 18.76
C VAL A 279 3.27 -16.33 19.64
N PRO A 280 2.79 -17.55 19.94
CA PRO A 280 1.74 -17.75 20.92
C PRO A 280 2.21 -17.27 22.29
N ALA A 281 1.41 -16.46 22.96
CA ALA A 281 1.78 -15.91 24.26
C ALA A 281 1.57 -16.93 25.39
N ASP A 282 2.55 -17.06 26.28
CA ASP A 282 2.47 -17.92 27.48
C ASP A 282 1.67 -17.27 28.61
N LYS A 283 1.59 -15.93 28.61
CA LYS A 283 0.94 -15.14 29.65
C LYS A 283 -0.18 -14.30 29.07
N LYS A 284 -1.32 -14.24 29.81
CA LYS A 284 -2.42 -13.35 29.47
C LYS A 284 -1.98 -11.87 29.49
N ALA A 285 -2.47 -11.10 28.53
CA ALA A 285 -2.25 -9.67 28.43
C ALA A 285 -3.39 -8.85 29.03
N TYR A 286 -4.62 -9.41 29.05
CA TYR A 286 -5.82 -8.75 29.57
C TYR A 286 -6.67 -9.76 30.37
N PRO A 287 -7.39 -9.37 31.43
CA PRO A 287 -7.34 -8.05 32.07
C PRO A 287 -6.11 -7.89 32.97
N VAL A 288 -5.65 -6.63 33.11
CA VAL A 288 -4.59 -6.26 34.04
C VAL A 288 -5.24 -6.08 35.44
N ARG A 289 -5.36 -7.18 36.18
CA ARG A 289 -6.16 -7.22 37.43
C ARG A 289 -5.76 -6.19 38.47
N TRP A 290 -4.46 -6.02 38.71
CA TRP A 290 -3.99 -5.05 39.70
C TRP A 290 -4.42 -3.60 39.37
N LEU A 291 -4.48 -3.25 38.08
CA LEU A 291 -4.93 -1.93 37.65
C LEU A 291 -6.42 -1.74 37.89
N ILE A 292 -7.24 -2.77 37.59
CA ILE A 292 -8.68 -2.74 37.86
C ILE A 292 -8.94 -2.60 39.36
N MET A 293 -8.23 -3.36 40.21
CA MET A 293 -8.35 -3.27 41.65
C MET A 293 -7.99 -1.87 42.17
N LEU A 294 -6.89 -1.30 41.67
CA LEU A 294 -6.41 0.00 42.10
C LEU A 294 -7.39 1.13 41.70
N THR A 295 -7.80 1.13 40.42
CA THR A 295 -8.70 2.18 39.91
C THR A 295 -10.09 2.13 40.55
N SER A 296 -10.65 0.93 40.71
CA SER A 296 -11.97 0.76 41.34
C SER A 296 -11.95 1.13 42.82
N THR A 297 -10.89 0.74 43.55
CA THR A 297 -10.75 1.12 44.97
C THR A 297 -10.59 2.62 45.11
N PHE A 298 -9.80 3.25 44.25
CA PHE A 298 -9.62 4.72 44.29
C PHE A 298 -10.94 5.46 43.99
N ALA A 299 -11.68 4.99 42.97
CA ALA A 299 -12.98 5.54 42.61
C ALA A 299 -14.01 5.41 43.76
N ALA A 300 -14.03 4.25 44.42
CA ALA A 300 -14.93 4.00 45.54
C ALA A 300 -14.58 4.88 46.77
N LEU A 301 -13.31 5.04 47.09
CA LEU A 301 -12.87 5.93 48.17
C LEU A 301 -13.17 7.41 47.84
N PHE A 302 -12.96 7.82 46.62
CA PHE A 302 -13.26 9.19 46.18
C PHE A 302 -14.76 9.49 46.28
N THR A 303 -15.61 8.60 45.79
CA THR A 303 -17.07 8.75 45.91
C THR A 303 -17.54 8.72 47.35
N ALA A 304 -16.98 7.85 48.20
CA ALA A 304 -17.28 7.83 49.62
C ALA A 304 -16.89 9.14 50.33
N LEU A 305 -15.73 9.71 49.98
CA LEU A 305 -15.29 10.98 50.53
C LEU A 305 -16.26 12.12 50.13
N LEU A 306 -16.70 12.17 48.88
CA LEU A 306 -17.70 13.17 48.44
C LEU A 306 -19.01 13.07 49.22
N VAL A 307 -19.49 11.83 49.41
CA VAL A 307 -20.72 11.60 50.21
C VAL A 307 -20.53 12.06 51.65
N ILE A 308 -19.40 11.75 52.28
CA ILE A 308 -19.07 12.17 53.62
C ILE A 308 -19.03 13.69 53.74
N LEU A 309 -18.41 14.39 52.80
CA LEU A 309 -18.35 15.86 52.75
C LEU A 309 -19.76 16.47 52.68
N VAL A 310 -20.64 15.94 51.86
CA VAL A 310 -22.02 16.37 51.74
C VAL A 310 -22.81 16.16 53.03
N LEU A 311 -22.62 15.00 53.67
CA LEU A 311 -23.29 14.69 54.95
C LEU A 311 -22.80 15.56 56.09
N GLU A 312 -21.50 15.86 56.16
CA GLU A 312 -20.94 16.73 57.20
C GLU A 312 -21.34 18.19 57.01
N ASN A 313 -21.42 18.63 55.75
CA ASN A 313 -21.94 19.99 55.44
C ASN A 313 -23.41 20.17 55.88
N LYS A 314 -24.26 19.12 55.67
CA LYS A 314 -25.64 19.12 56.14
C LYS A 314 -25.78 19.13 57.64
N LYS A 315 -24.80 18.62 58.41
CA LYS A 315 -24.80 18.65 59.87
C LYS A 315 -24.29 19.94 60.45
N SER A 316 -23.52 20.71 59.65
CA SER A 316 -22.94 22.00 60.04
C SER A 316 -23.83 23.20 59.64
N ALA A 317 -24.83 22.98 58.80
CA ALA A 317 -25.88 23.91 58.44
C ALA A 317 -27.11 23.74 59.36
#